data_849f54a8c13e8148b7078c42bbea343a
#
_entry.id   849f54a8c13e8148b7078c42bbea343a
#
_cell.length_a   1.000
_cell.length_b   1.000
_cell.length_c   1.000
_cell.angle_alpha   90.00
_cell.angle_beta   90.00
_cell.angle_gamma   90.00
#
_symmetry.space_group_name_H-M   'P 1'
#
loop_
_entity.id
_entity.type
_entity.pdbx_description
1 polymer ?
#
loop_
_entity_poly.entity_id
_entity_poly.type
_entity_poly.pdbx_seq_one_letter_code
_entity_poly.pdbx_strand_id
1 'polypeptide(L)'
;MAELVEAAAPQELSAEDAKIVTLARSGRARTGAAEGAAVRDTDGRTYAACTVALPSLQLTALQAAVAAAVASGAEGLEAAAVVTDADRLDAVSVSAVHELSAAAPVLRADGSGQVAGVLR
;
A
#
# COMPACT_ATOMS: atom_id res chain seq x y z
N MET A 1 -12.74 -11.60 -15.53
CA MET A 1 -11.97 -10.66 -14.71
C MET A 1 -10.54 -11.15 -14.61
N ALA A 2 -9.57 -10.27 -14.88
CA ALA A 2 -8.19 -10.68 -14.82
C ALA A 2 -7.77 -10.94 -13.37
N GLU A 3 -7.02 -12.00 -13.15
CA GLU A 3 -6.43 -12.26 -11.85
C GLU A 3 -5.29 -11.32 -11.58
N LEU A 4 -5.12 -10.94 -10.31
CA LEU A 4 -3.94 -10.21 -9.88
C LEU A 4 -2.78 -11.19 -9.77
N VAL A 5 -1.76 -10.99 -10.60
CA VAL A 5 -0.59 -11.85 -10.61
C VAL A 5 0.58 -11.09 -10.02
N GLU A 6 0.98 -11.49 -8.81
CA GLU A 6 2.13 -10.90 -8.15
C GLU A 6 3.41 -11.58 -8.65
N ALA A 7 4.40 -10.76 -8.93
CA ALA A 7 5.76 -11.24 -9.17
C ALA A 7 6.48 -11.47 -7.85
N ALA A 8 7.58 -12.21 -7.90
CA ALA A 8 8.44 -12.39 -6.75
C ALA A 8 8.97 -11.04 -6.26
N ALA A 9 9.27 -10.96 -4.97
CA ALA A 9 9.87 -9.77 -4.39
C ALA A 9 11.19 -9.43 -5.10
N PRO A 10 11.48 -8.13 -5.30
CA PRO A 10 12.79 -7.74 -5.84
C PRO A 10 13.89 -8.09 -4.85
N GLN A 11 15.09 -8.38 -5.35
CA GLN A 11 16.23 -8.72 -4.49
C GLN A 11 16.62 -7.56 -3.58
N GLU A 12 16.50 -6.33 -4.10
CA GLU A 12 16.74 -5.13 -3.32
C GLU A 12 15.63 -4.13 -3.57
N LEU A 13 15.19 -3.46 -2.50
CA LEU A 13 14.29 -2.33 -2.61
C LEU A 13 15.10 -1.05 -2.74
N SER A 14 14.59 -0.08 -3.50
CA SER A 14 15.13 1.27 -3.42
C SER A 14 14.92 1.83 -2.01
N ALA A 15 15.69 2.85 -1.64
CA ALA A 15 15.53 3.49 -0.34
C ALA A 15 14.11 4.06 -0.17
N GLU A 16 13.55 4.61 -1.25
CA GLU A 16 12.21 5.19 -1.24
C GLU A 16 11.13 4.10 -1.06
N ASP A 17 11.29 2.95 -1.68
CA ASP A 17 10.35 1.84 -1.53
C ASP A 17 10.48 1.20 -0.14
N ALA A 18 11.69 1.05 0.37
CA ALA A 18 11.93 0.59 1.73
C ALA A 18 11.26 1.51 2.76
N LYS A 19 11.28 2.83 2.50
CA LYS A 19 10.64 3.81 3.38
C LYS A 19 9.13 3.60 3.49
N ILE A 20 8.44 3.39 2.36
CA ILE A 20 6.99 3.19 2.42
C ILE A 20 6.63 1.86 3.07
N VAL A 21 7.43 0.82 2.92
CA VAL A 21 7.25 -0.44 3.65
C VAL A 21 7.41 -0.21 5.16
N THR A 22 8.42 0.54 5.56
CA THR A 22 8.66 0.88 6.98
C THR A 22 7.50 1.69 7.55
N LEU A 23 6.99 2.69 6.82
CA LEU A 23 5.85 3.49 7.27
C LEU A 23 4.60 2.62 7.45
N ALA A 24 4.32 1.73 6.51
CA ALA A 24 3.20 0.81 6.58
C ALA A 24 3.32 -0.12 7.79
N ARG A 25 4.48 -0.67 8.01
CA ARG A 25 4.76 -1.57 9.14
C ARG A 25 4.60 -0.85 10.47
N SER A 26 5.19 0.34 10.59
CA SER A 26 5.14 1.12 11.84
C SER A 26 3.71 1.52 12.20
N GLY A 27 2.93 1.96 11.23
CA GLY A 27 1.53 2.33 11.46
C GLY A 27 0.70 1.15 11.92
N ARG A 28 0.86 -0.01 11.28
CA ARG A 28 0.16 -1.23 11.68
C ARG A 28 0.52 -1.64 13.11
N ALA A 29 1.82 -1.63 13.44
CA ALA A 29 2.29 -2.01 14.78
C ALA A 29 1.74 -1.07 15.85
N ARG A 30 1.72 0.24 15.57
CA ARG A 30 1.24 1.23 16.53
C ARG A 30 -0.26 1.13 16.78
N THR A 31 -1.05 0.86 15.76
CA THR A 31 -2.51 0.86 15.86
C THR A 31 -3.10 -0.51 16.16
N GLY A 32 -2.34 -1.57 15.92
CA GLY A 32 -2.87 -2.94 16.00
C GLY A 32 -3.85 -3.29 14.89
N ALA A 33 -3.88 -2.52 13.82
CA ALA A 33 -4.80 -2.73 12.72
C ALA A 33 -4.48 -4.02 11.94
N ALA A 34 -5.46 -4.51 11.18
CA ALA A 34 -5.28 -5.70 10.34
C ALA A 34 -4.19 -5.46 9.28
N GLU A 35 -4.14 -4.26 8.72
CA GLU A 35 -3.15 -3.90 7.71
C GLU A 35 -2.65 -2.48 7.93
N GLY A 36 -1.42 -2.22 7.51
CA GLY A 36 -0.88 -0.89 7.36
C GLY A 36 -0.48 -0.69 5.91
N ALA A 37 -0.54 0.54 5.44
CA ALA A 37 -0.18 0.87 4.07
C ALA A 37 0.49 2.23 3.99
N ALA A 38 1.24 2.44 2.91
CA ALA A 38 1.78 3.75 2.57
C ALA A 38 1.89 3.87 1.05
N VAL A 39 1.71 5.06 0.55
CA VAL A 39 1.88 5.39 -0.87
C VAL A 39 2.82 6.59 -0.99
N ARG A 40 3.51 6.66 -2.13
CA ARG A 40 4.37 7.80 -2.48
C ARG A 40 3.80 8.44 -3.73
N ASP A 41 3.56 9.76 -3.69
CA ASP A 41 3.06 10.48 -4.85
C ASP A 41 4.19 10.88 -5.80
N THR A 42 3.82 11.45 -6.94
CA THR A 42 4.78 11.85 -7.97
C THR A 42 5.66 13.04 -7.56
N ASP A 43 5.33 13.72 -6.46
CA ASP A 43 6.18 14.76 -5.87
C ASP A 43 7.10 14.21 -4.77
N GLY A 44 7.05 12.91 -4.51
CA GLY A 44 7.87 12.27 -3.49
C GLY A 44 7.30 12.33 -2.09
N ARG A 45 6.08 12.84 -1.91
CA ARG A 45 5.42 12.86 -0.60
C ARG A 45 4.85 11.49 -0.30
N THR A 46 4.85 11.13 0.98
CA THR A 46 4.32 9.84 1.44
C THR A 46 3.08 10.03 2.32
N TYR A 47 2.16 9.08 2.19
CA TYR A 47 0.91 9.06 2.95
C TYR A 47 0.75 7.68 3.52
N ALA A 48 0.65 7.59 4.85
CA ALA A 48 0.51 6.31 5.55
C ALA A 48 -0.87 6.22 6.19
N ALA A 49 -1.44 5.03 6.21
CA ALA A 49 -2.74 4.79 6.80
C ALA A 49 -2.86 3.33 7.22
N CYS A 50 -3.88 3.03 8.00
CA CYS A 50 -4.18 1.68 8.44
C CYS A 50 -5.62 1.34 8.09
N THR A 51 -5.99 0.07 8.23
CA THR A 51 -7.37 -0.38 8.05
C THR A 51 -8.32 0.48 8.89
N VAL A 52 -9.41 0.92 8.29
CA VAL A 52 -10.49 1.62 8.96
C VAL A 52 -11.70 0.69 8.97
N ALA A 53 -12.20 0.35 10.16
CA ALA A 53 -13.29 -0.60 10.31
C ALA A 53 -14.34 -0.05 11.28
N LEU A 54 -15.11 0.91 10.78
CA LEU A 54 -16.23 1.50 11.52
C LEU A 54 -17.54 1.03 10.91
N PRO A 55 -18.64 1.07 11.65
CA PRO A 55 -19.94 0.63 11.10
C PRO A 55 -20.34 1.31 9.80
N SER A 56 -20.00 2.60 9.64
CA SER A 56 -20.38 3.37 8.45
C SER A 56 -19.20 3.75 7.57
N LEU A 57 -17.99 3.29 7.89
CA LEU A 57 -16.80 3.62 7.10
C LEU A 57 -15.82 2.46 7.17
N GLN A 58 -15.72 1.71 6.08
CA GLN A 58 -14.79 0.59 5.99
C GLN A 58 -13.86 0.80 4.81
N LEU A 59 -12.56 0.90 5.10
CA LEU A 59 -11.52 1.07 4.10
C LEU A 59 -10.40 0.07 4.36
N THR A 60 -9.86 -0.52 3.30
CA THR A 60 -8.59 -1.23 3.44
C THR A 60 -7.51 -0.19 3.72
N ALA A 61 -6.37 -0.63 4.23
CA ALA A 61 -5.27 0.29 4.52
C ALA A 61 -4.82 1.03 3.26
N LEU A 62 -4.71 0.34 2.12
CA LEU A 62 -4.35 0.99 0.86
C LEU A 62 -5.41 1.98 0.39
N GLN A 63 -6.70 1.64 0.52
CA GLN A 63 -7.76 2.59 0.21
C GLN A 63 -7.65 3.86 1.06
N ALA A 64 -7.36 3.70 2.35
CA ALA A 64 -7.21 4.84 3.25
C ALA A 64 -5.99 5.70 2.89
N ALA A 65 -4.87 5.06 2.52
CA ALA A 65 -3.66 5.78 2.10
C ALA A 65 -3.89 6.55 0.80
N VAL A 66 -4.55 5.92 -0.17
CA VAL A 66 -4.90 6.57 -1.45
C VAL A 66 -5.85 7.74 -1.19
N ALA A 67 -6.85 7.56 -0.32
CA ALA A 67 -7.77 8.64 0.05
C ALA A 67 -7.02 9.83 0.64
N ALA A 68 -6.06 9.58 1.53
CA ALA A 68 -5.24 10.64 2.11
C ALA A 68 -4.42 11.38 1.04
N ALA A 69 -3.83 10.65 0.10
CA ALA A 69 -3.06 11.23 -0.99
C ALA A 69 -3.93 12.10 -1.88
N VAL A 70 -5.08 11.59 -2.32
CA VAL A 70 -6.01 12.33 -3.19
C VAL A 70 -6.55 13.56 -2.46
N ALA A 71 -6.94 13.41 -1.19
CA ALA A 71 -7.45 14.52 -0.39
C ALA A 71 -6.39 15.61 -0.16
N SER A 72 -5.11 15.24 -0.25
CA SER A 72 -4.00 16.20 -0.11
C SER A 72 -3.55 16.79 -1.44
N GLY A 73 -4.20 16.43 -2.54
CA GLY A 73 -3.92 17.00 -3.86
C GLY A 73 -2.93 16.21 -4.71
N ALA A 74 -2.61 14.97 -4.34
CA ALA A 74 -1.72 14.14 -5.17
C ALA A 74 -2.35 13.89 -6.54
N GLU A 75 -1.55 14.06 -7.60
CA GLU A 75 -2.02 13.87 -8.98
C GLU A 75 -1.71 12.47 -9.50
N GLY A 76 -0.77 11.76 -8.89
CA GLY A 76 -0.39 10.42 -9.27
C GLY A 76 0.44 9.76 -8.19
N LEU A 77 0.68 8.46 -8.34
CA LEU A 77 1.47 7.67 -7.40
C LEU A 77 2.66 7.06 -8.11
N GLU A 78 3.80 7.01 -7.42
CA GLU A 78 4.98 6.31 -7.88
C GLU A 78 5.03 4.86 -7.40
N ALA A 79 4.54 4.60 -6.19
CA ALA A 79 4.56 3.27 -5.60
C ALA A 79 3.60 3.20 -4.41
N ALA A 80 3.22 1.99 -4.06
CA ALA A 80 2.40 1.70 -2.89
C ALA A 80 2.95 0.47 -2.17
N ALA A 81 2.71 0.39 -0.86
CA ALA A 81 3.08 -0.77 -0.05
C ALA A 81 1.98 -1.08 0.94
N VAL A 82 1.75 -2.35 1.20
CA VAL A 82 0.84 -2.83 2.24
C VAL A 82 1.53 -3.90 3.06
N VAL A 83 1.41 -3.79 4.38
CA VAL A 83 1.87 -4.81 5.34
C VAL A 83 0.63 -5.55 5.83
N THR A 84 0.60 -6.85 5.59
CA THR A 84 -0.59 -7.69 5.79
C THR A 84 -0.17 -9.12 6.12
N ASP A 85 -1.07 -9.86 6.78
CA ASP A 85 -0.90 -11.30 6.98
C ASP A 85 -1.46 -12.10 5.79
N ALA A 86 -2.15 -11.46 4.86
CA ALA A 86 -2.69 -12.13 3.69
C ALA A 86 -1.56 -12.58 2.76
N ASP A 87 -1.80 -13.68 2.05
CA ASP A 87 -0.81 -14.26 1.13
C ASP A 87 -0.90 -13.69 -0.29
N ARG A 88 -1.77 -12.73 -0.51
CA ARG A 88 -1.92 -12.03 -1.81
C ARG A 88 -2.55 -10.66 -1.60
N LEU A 89 -2.42 -9.83 -2.62
CA LEU A 89 -3.02 -8.50 -2.62
C LEU A 89 -4.54 -8.59 -2.81
N ASP A 90 -5.25 -7.67 -2.18
CA ASP A 90 -6.69 -7.53 -2.29
C ASP A 90 -7.02 -6.68 -3.53
N ALA A 91 -7.94 -7.16 -4.36
CA ALA A 91 -8.30 -6.49 -5.61
C ALA A 91 -8.82 -5.07 -5.39
N VAL A 92 -9.62 -4.82 -4.35
CA VAL A 92 -10.16 -3.46 -4.10
C VAL A 92 -9.05 -2.49 -3.68
N SER A 93 -8.03 -2.99 -2.98
CA SER A 93 -6.86 -2.19 -2.61
C SER A 93 -6.04 -1.79 -3.84
N VAL A 94 -5.79 -2.76 -4.71
CA VAL A 94 -5.04 -2.53 -5.95
C VAL A 94 -5.81 -1.59 -6.87
N SER A 95 -7.13 -1.75 -6.98
CA SER A 95 -7.96 -0.87 -7.80
C SER A 95 -7.83 0.59 -7.36
N ALA A 96 -7.83 0.86 -6.05
CA ALA A 96 -7.68 2.22 -5.56
C ALA A 96 -6.35 2.85 -6.01
N VAL A 97 -5.26 2.08 -5.95
CA VAL A 97 -3.95 2.56 -6.40
C VAL A 97 -3.95 2.80 -7.92
N HIS A 98 -4.43 1.81 -8.68
CA HIS A 98 -4.33 1.84 -10.14
C HIS A 98 -5.32 2.80 -10.80
N GLU A 99 -6.42 3.16 -10.13
CA GLU A 99 -7.31 4.22 -10.61
C GLU A 99 -6.62 5.58 -10.60
N LEU A 100 -5.70 5.79 -9.65
CA LEU A 100 -4.91 7.01 -9.62
C LEU A 100 -3.66 6.91 -10.53
N SER A 101 -3.01 5.75 -10.55
CA SER A 101 -1.80 5.53 -11.37
C SER A 101 -1.68 4.06 -11.78
N ALA A 102 -2.07 3.75 -13.02
CA ALA A 102 -2.13 2.37 -13.51
C ALA A 102 -0.78 1.65 -13.49
N ALA A 103 0.34 2.38 -13.56
CA ALA A 103 1.67 1.80 -13.61
C ALA A 103 2.37 1.72 -12.24
N ALA A 104 1.75 2.22 -11.18
CA ALA A 104 2.37 2.22 -9.86
C ALA A 104 2.50 0.77 -9.33
N PRO A 105 3.70 0.33 -8.96
CA PRO A 105 3.86 -0.99 -8.36
C PRO A 105 3.26 -1.01 -6.95
N VAL A 106 2.70 -2.16 -6.57
CA VAL A 106 2.15 -2.39 -5.24
C VAL A 106 2.95 -3.50 -4.57
N LEU A 107 3.65 -3.16 -3.50
CA LEU A 107 4.48 -4.08 -2.74
C LEU A 107 3.65 -4.71 -1.62
N ARG A 108 3.70 -6.03 -1.49
CA ARG A 108 3.07 -6.73 -0.38
C ARG A 108 4.15 -7.26 0.55
N ALA A 109 4.11 -6.85 1.81
CA ALA A 109 5.06 -7.26 2.83
C ALA A 109 4.36 -7.94 3.99
N ASP A 110 5.09 -8.78 4.71
CA ASP A 110 4.59 -9.41 5.93
C ASP A 110 4.80 -8.51 7.14
N GLY A 111 4.39 -8.96 8.32
CA GLY A 111 4.47 -8.18 9.56
C GLY A 111 5.88 -7.82 9.98
N SER A 112 6.91 -8.51 9.47
CA SER A 112 8.31 -8.16 9.72
C SER A 112 8.82 -7.07 8.78
N GLY A 113 8.05 -6.71 7.76
CA GLY A 113 8.46 -5.76 6.73
C GLY A 113 9.17 -6.42 5.55
N GLN A 114 9.22 -7.75 5.52
CA GLN A 114 9.81 -8.49 4.41
C GLN A 114 8.83 -8.48 3.23
N VAL A 115 9.25 -7.94 2.10
CA VAL A 115 8.43 -7.94 0.89
C VAL A 115 8.32 -9.36 0.36
N ALA A 116 7.09 -9.82 0.17
CA ALA A 116 6.78 -11.17 -0.27
C ALA A 116 6.32 -11.23 -1.73
N GLY A 117 5.86 -10.12 -2.29
CA GLY A 117 5.43 -10.05 -3.66
C GLY A 117 5.24 -8.62 -4.13
N VAL A 118 5.19 -8.43 -5.43
CA VAL A 118 4.97 -7.12 -6.05
C VAL A 118 4.06 -7.27 -7.25
N LEU A 119 3.08 -6.39 -7.35
CA LEU A 119 2.23 -6.26 -8.52
C LEU A 119 2.65 -5.01 -9.28
N ARG A 120 2.97 -5.20 -10.55
CA ARG A 120 3.39 -4.09 -11.43
C ARG A 120 2.34 -3.80 -12.50
#